data_784ba877596d1a3c161f5b6aad746629
#
_entry.id   784ba877596d1a3c161f5b6aad746629
#
_cell.length_a   1.000
_cell.length_b   1.000
_cell.length_c   1.000
_cell.angle_alpha   90.00
_cell.angle_beta   90.00
_cell.angle_gamma   90.00
#
_symmetry.space_group_name_H-M   'P 1'
#
loop_
_entity.id
_entity.type
_entity.pdbx_description
1 polymer ?
#
loop_
_entity_poly.entity_id
_entity_poly.type
_entity_poly.pdbx_seq_one_letter_code
_entity_poly.pdbx_strand_id
1 'polypeptide(L)'
;ISPPPRKRRKLPAPSDANPKNQTPAPVNSSQSIRIFAWNINGIKPFLQQAITNFFKSAATPSSTISQQCSLRAFLLRHRWPHLLLLQEVKISHNDETTQRAVRVAVNRPCQSDDDGPSYVVHFTLPRDAHNATGFGGRIYGVASIVRSDFFDSSVTEIRDVDWDLEGRVHIIELKQEISIFNIYAVNGTNNPYRSPTTGAVVGTRHDRKVAFHKLLLEESKSIEAQGGNVILAGDLNIARSTLDGWPGLRTIPEDHVKNRKDFNAKFFEDEDGLQAADVWRELKGSERRYTYFPRSAPWGSSCDRVDLIIASRRFFRAGSVLDTGILDSAEERGPSDHVPLW
;
A
#
# COMPACT_ATOMS: atom_id res chain seq x y z
N ILE A 1 -48.70 -21.41 -12.51
CA ILE A 1 -48.29 -20.01 -12.71
C ILE A 1 -47.20 -19.76 -11.66
N SER A 2 -45.96 -19.66 -12.11
CA SER A 2 -44.84 -19.30 -11.21
C SER A 2 -44.95 -17.84 -10.80
N PRO A 3 -44.67 -17.46 -9.52
CA PRO A 3 -44.70 -16.08 -9.08
C PRO A 3 -43.62 -15.26 -9.79
N PRO A 4 -43.85 -13.98 -10.07
CA PRO A 4 -42.88 -13.12 -10.73
C PRO A 4 -41.64 -12.94 -9.88
N PRO A 5 -40.44 -12.78 -10.52
CA PRO A 5 -39.19 -12.61 -9.76
C PRO A 5 -39.25 -11.36 -8.92
N ARG A 6 -38.90 -11.49 -7.64
CA ARG A 6 -38.80 -10.34 -6.69
C ARG A 6 -37.80 -9.32 -7.22
N LYS A 7 -38.26 -8.09 -7.43
CA LYS A 7 -37.37 -6.95 -7.75
C LYS A 7 -36.30 -6.84 -6.67
N ARG A 8 -35.04 -7.02 -7.05
CA ARG A 8 -33.89 -6.74 -6.18
C ARG A 8 -33.97 -5.26 -5.76
N ARG A 9 -34.09 -5.01 -4.47
CA ARG A 9 -33.92 -3.66 -3.91
C ARG A 9 -32.52 -3.21 -4.25
N LYS A 10 -32.38 -2.15 -5.06
CA LYS A 10 -31.10 -1.43 -5.20
C LYS A 10 -30.79 -0.85 -3.82
N LEU A 11 -29.74 -1.36 -3.17
CA LEU A 11 -29.13 -0.68 -2.06
C LEU A 11 -28.60 0.68 -2.58
N PRO A 12 -28.74 1.76 -1.82
CA PRO A 12 -28.17 3.04 -2.21
C PRO A 12 -26.66 2.85 -2.42
N ALA A 13 -26.17 3.38 -3.54
CA ALA A 13 -24.73 3.56 -3.74
C ALA A 13 -24.16 4.35 -2.55
N PRO A 14 -22.87 4.17 -2.19
CA PRO A 14 -22.22 5.03 -1.21
C PRO A 14 -22.56 6.48 -1.57
N SER A 15 -23.10 7.23 -0.63
CA SER A 15 -23.54 8.60 -0.87
C SER A 15 -22.38 9.41 -1.39
N ASP A 16 -22.59 10.21 -2.46
CA ASP A 16 -21.69 11.26 -2.95
C ASP A 16 -21.46 12.39 -1.94
N ALA A 17 -21.74 12.15 -0.66
CA ALA A 17 -21.34 13.01 0.42
C ALA A 17 -19.81 12.99 0.47
N ASN A 18 -19.21 13.88 -0.31
CA ASN A 18 -17.81 14.23 -0.26
C ASN A 18 -17.46 14.68 1.19
N PRO A 19 -17.03 13.76 2.08
CA PRO A 19 -16.43 14.19 3.32
C PRO A 19 -15.12 14.78 2.86
N LYS A 20 -14.92 16.07 3.07
CA LYS A 20 -13.67 16.78 2.84
C LYS A 20 -12.53 15.82 3.13
N ASN A 21 -11.69 15.52 2.12
CA ASN A 21 -10.46 14.77 2.27
C ASN A 21 -9.66 15.47 3.37
N GLN A 22 -9.83 15.01 4.59
CA GLN A 22 -9.20 15.64 5.73
C GLN A 22 -7.79 15.05 5.81
N THR A 23 -6.84 15.76 5.20
CA THR A 23 -5.47 15.67 5.68
C THR A 23 -5.51 15.86 7.20
N PRO A 24 -4.86 14.99 7.98
CA PRO A 24 -4.92 15.07 9.43
C PRO A 24 -4.63 16.49 9.89
N ALA A 25 -5.43 16.99 10.82
CA ALA A 25 -5.12 18.24 11.51
C ALA A 25 -3.69 18.17 12.03
N PRO A 26 -2.93 19.27 12.09
CA PRO A 26 -1.61 19.24 12.69
C PRO A 26 -1.77 18.75 14.13
N VAL A 27 -1.38 17.50 14.37
CA VAL A 27 -1.22 17.03 15.73
C VAL A 27 -0.08 17.86 16.29
N ASN A 28 -0.38 18.70 17.27
CA ASN A 28 0.62 19.47 18.03
C ASN A 28 1.46 18.49 18.84
N SER A 29 2.34 17.76 18.19
CA SER A 29 3.41 17.04 18.85
C SER A 29 4.59 16.91 17.90
N SER A 30 5.72 17.45 18.34
CA SER A 30 7.04 17.23 17.75
C SER A 30 7.48 15.74 17.76
N GLN A 31 6.60 14.81 18.06
CA GLN A 31 6.88 13.39 18.29
C GLN A 31 6.05 12.41 17.46
N SER A 32 5.03 12.84 16.72
CA SER A 32 4.19 11.90 15.94
C SER A 32 4.81 11.58 14.58
N ILE A 33 4.89 10.28 14.28
CA ILE A 33 5.35 9.78 12.98
C ILE A 33 4.13 9.65 12.06
N ARG A 34 4.23 10.23 10.85
CA ARG A 34 3.18 10.14 9.83
C ARG A 34 3.64 9.20 8.72
N ILE A 35 2.85 8.14 8.52
CA ILE A 35 3.12 7.07 7.56
C ILE A 35 1.99 7.05 6.53
N PHE A 36 2.35 7.08 5.25
CA PHE A 36 1.43 6.80 4.16
C PHE A 36 1.83 5.50 3.47
N ALA A 37 0.85 4.71 3.04
CA ALA A 37 1.06 3.57 2.17
C ALA A 37 0.19 3.72 0.91
N TRP A 38 0.74 3.34 -0.25
CA TRP A 38 0.04 3.50 -1.52
C TRP A 38 0.56 2.52 -2.58
N ASN A 39 -0.29 1.61 -3.01
CA ASN A 39 -0.02 0.86 -4.23
C ASN A 39 -0.21 1.80 -5.44
N ILE A 40 0.88 2.18 -6.10
CA ILE A 40 0.86 3.16 -7.19
C ILE A 40 0.69 2.55 -8.58
N ASN A 41 0.60 1.22 -8.68
CA ASN A 41 0.41 0.49 -9.93
C ASN A 41 1.42 0.88 -11.04
N GLY A 42 2.64 1.19 -10.63
CA GLY A 42 3.77 1.60 -11.48
C GLY A 42 4.19 3.05 -11.31
N ILE A 43 5.50 3.26 -11.14
CA ILE A 43 6.09 4.55 -10.80
C ILE A 43 6.11 5.57 -11.95
N LYS A 44 6.17 5.10 -13.21
CA LYS A 44 6.45 5.97 -14.38
C LYS A 44 5.51 7.16 -14.54
N PRO A 45 4.17 7.04 -14.36
CA PRO A 45 3.28 8.20 -14.47
C PRO A 45 3.57 9.32 -13.48
N PHE A 46 4.19 8.99 -12.33
CA PHE A 46 4.49 9.93 -11.25
C PHE A 46 5.84 10.65 -11.43
N LEU A 47 6.63 10.23 -12.43
CA LEU A 47 7.92 10.83 -12.78
C LEU A 47 7.81 11.82 -13.94
N GLN A 48 6.68 11.84 -14.64
CA GLN A 48 6.48 12.71 -15.79
C GLN A 48 6.34 14.18 -15.34
N GLN A 49 7.20 15.03 -15.90
CA GLN A 49 6.99 16.48 -15.83
C GLN A 49 5.88 16.86 -16.81
N ALA A 50 5.09 17.85 -16.44
CA ALA A 50 4.17 18.48 -17.39
C ALA A 50 4.94 18.93 -18.63
N ILE A 51 4.59 18.41 -19.79
CA ILE A 51 5.19 18.77 -21.10
C ILE A 51 5.02 20.29 -21.39
N THR A 52 4.09 20.93 -20.69
CA THR A 52 3.79 22.36 -20.80
C THR A 52 4.94 23.31 -20.49
N ASN A 53 6.04 22.85 -19.86
CA ASN A 53 7.23 23.68 -19.67
C ASN A 53 8.09 23.86 -20.94
N PHE A 54 7.83 23.07 -21.99
CA PHE A 54 8.56 23.19 -23.27
C PHE A 54 7.84 24.06 -24.32
N PHE A 55 6.53 24.25 -24.16
CA PHE A 55 5.75 25.09 -25.06
C PHE A 55 5.07 26.20 -24.26
N LYS A 56 5.75 27.35 -24.13
CA LYS A 56 5.10 28.60 -23.69
C LYS A 56 4.17 29.07 -24.82
N SER A 57 2.97 28.52 -24.87
CA SER A 57 1.85 29.07 -25.61
C SER A 57 0.71 29.28 -24.63
N ALA A 58 0.24 30.53 -24.55
CA ALA A 58 -0.84 30.95 -23.69
C ALA A 58 -2.13 30.18 -24.03
N ALA A 59 -2.89 29.87 -22.98
CA ALA A 59 -4.27 29.37 -23.01
C ALA A 59 -4.46 27.85 -23.27
N THR A 60 -4.43 27.07 -22.18
CA THR A 60 -5.48 26.06 -21.88
C THR A 60 -5.23 25.43 -20.48
N PRO A 61 -6.25 25.15 -19.67
CA PRO A 61 -6.10 24.72 -18.25
C PRO A 61 -5.77 23.21 -18.06
N SER A 62 -5.05 22.59 -18.99
CA SER A 62 -4.64 21.18 -18.86
C SER A 62 -3.37 20.97 -18.03
N SER A 63 -2.72 22.05 -17.59
CA SER A 63 -1.46 21.97 -16.81
C SER A 63 -1.63 21.53 -15.35
N THR A 64 -2.84 21.64 -14.81
CA THR A 64 -3.14 21.31 -13.40
C THR A 64 -3.09 19.83 -13.10
N ILE A 65 -3.49 18.96 -14.02
CA ILE A 65 -3.57 17.49 -13.77
C ILE A 65 -2.19 16.85 -13.68
N SER A 66 -1.22 17.27 -14.48
CA SER A 66 0.12 16.67 -14.49
C SER A 66 0.99 17.08 -13.29
N GLN A 67 0.77 18.27 -12.72
CA GLN A 67 1.43 18.66 -11.47
C GLN A 67 0.85 17.93 -10.26
N GLN A 68 -0.45 17.65 -10.25
CA GLN A 68 -1.11 16.94 -9.16
C GLN A 68 -0.63 15.49 -9.00
N CYS A 69 -0.11 14.86 -10.05
CA CYS A 69 0.30 13.46 -10.03
C CYS A 69 1.79 13.25 -9.68
N SER A 70 2.60 14.29 -9.42
CA SER A 70 4.00 14.08 -9.05
C SER A 70 4.17 13.61 -7.60
N LEU A 71 5.21 12.81 -7.33
CA LEU A 71 5.53 12.37 -5.97
C LEU A 71 5.80 13.56 -5.04
N ARG A 72 6.55 14.56 -5.50
CA ARG A 72 6.84 15.78 -4.70
C ARG A 72 5.58 16.55 -4.37
N ALA A 73 4.67 16.71 -5.33
CA ALA A 73 3.38 17.37 -5.10
C ALA A 73 2.49 16.60 -4.11
N PHE A 74 2.54 15.25 -4.11
CA PHE A 74 1.89 14.43 -3.10
C PHE A 74 2.48 14.72 -1.71
N LEU A 75 3.81 14.69 -1.57
CA LEU A 75 4.50 14.97 -0.31
C LEU A 75 4.15 16.36 0.24
N LEU A 76 4.17 17.38 -0.61
CA LEU A 76 3.78 18.76 -0.26
C LEU A 76 2.31 18.84 0.18
N ARG A 77 1.38 18.29 -0.62
CA ARG A 77 -0.06 18.32 -0.35
C ARG A 77 -0.40 17.66 0.98
N HIS A 78 0.33 16.60 1.35
CA HIS A 78 0.18 15.89 2.62
C HIS A 78 1.15 16.36 3.71
N ARG A 79 1.67 17.59 3.61
CA ARG A 79 2.46 18.25 4.64
C ARG A 79 3.69 17.45 5.06
N TRP A 80 4.43 16.93 4.10
CA TRP A 80 5.73 16.31 4.29
C TRP A 80 5.72 15.14 5.28
N PRO A 81 5.04 14.02 4.98
CA PRO A 81 5.02 12.84 5.85
C PRO A 81 6.43 12.32 6.10
N HIS A 82 6.62 11.62 7.23
CA HIS A 82 7.90 11.00 7.55
C HIS A 82 8.21 9.82 6.63
N LEU A 83 7.16 9.04 6.29
CA LEU A 83 7.26 7.85 5.45
C LEU A 83 6.16 7.85 4.39
N LEU A 84 6.54 7.54 3.14
CA LEU A 84 5.63 7.15 2.07
C LEU A 84 6.08 5.79 1.54
N LEU A 85 5.28 4.77 1.81
CA LEU A 85 5.51 3.37 1.47
C LEU A 85 4.80 3.08 0.14
N LEU A 86 5.54 2.81 -0.92
CA LEU A 86 5.00 2.55 -2.25
C LEU A 86 5.05 1.07 -2.58
N GLN A 87 3.95 0.53 -3.07
CA GLN A 87 3.85 -0.84 -3.55
C GLN A 87 3.66 -0.84 -5.07
N GLU A 88 4.05 -1.96 -5.68
CA GLU A 88 3.92 -2.18 -7.12
C GLU A 88 4.62 -1.09 -7.97
N VAL A 89 5.86 -0.73 -7.60
CA VAL A 89 6.61 0.33 -8.28
C VAL A 89 6.98 -0.01 -9.73
N LYS A 90 6.99 -1.31 -10.09
CA LYS A 90 7.26 -1.83 -11.45
C LYS A 90 8.59 -1.33 -12.03
N ILE A 91 9.62 -1.40 -11.23
CA ILE A 91 11.00 -1.07 -11.61
C ILE A 91 11.80 -2.39 -11.68
N SER A 92 12.57 -2.59 -12.74
CA SER A 92 13.52 -3.70 -12.83
C SER A 92 14.69 -3.48 -11.89
N HIS A 93 15.24 -4.56 -11.34
CA HIS A 93 16.43 -4.52 -10.49
C HIS A 93 17.59 -3.76 -11.16
N ASN A 94 17.75 -3.91 -12.47
CA ASN A 94 18.82 -3.29 -13.26
C ASN A 94 18.44 -1.91 -13.85
N ASP A 95 17.22 -1.38 -13.59
CA ASP A 95 16.78 -0.09 -14.12
C ASP A 95 17.21 1.07 -13.22
N GLU A 96 18.52 1.30 -13.17
CA GLU A 96 19.13 2.41 -12.41
C GLU A 96 18.62 3.78 -12.88
N THR A 97 18.28 3.92 -14.15
CA THR A 97 17.77 5.17 -14.72
C THR A 97 16.44 5.55 -14.07
N THR A 98 15.50 4.62 -13.98
CA THR A 98 14.21 4.87 -13.30
C THR A 98 14.43 5.07 -11.80
N GLN A 99 15.27 4.29 -11.14
CA GLN A 99 15.59 4.49 -9.72
C GLN A 99 16.16 5.89 -9.44
N ARG A 100 17.08 6.38 -10.28
CA ARG A 100 17.63 7.74 -10.18
C ARG A 100 16.54 8.79 -10.41
N ALA A 101 15.68 8.58 -11.42
CA ALA A 101 14.57 9.49 -11.70
C ALA A 101 13.60 9.61 -10.50
N VAL A 102 13.32 8.53 -9.77
CA VAL A 102 12.52 8.57 -8.53
C VAL A 102 13.21 9.43 -7.47
N ARG A 103 14.52 9.20 -7.21
CA ARG A 103 15.28 10.00 -6.23
C ARG A 103 15.26 11.50 -6.56
N VAL A 104 15.33 11.83 -7.83
CA VAL A 104 15.21 13.22 -8.30
C VAL A 104 13.77 13.73 -8.12
N ALA A 105 12.76 12.95 -8.49
CA ALA A 105 11.37 13.38 -8.47
C ALA A 105 10.85 13.69 -7.07
N VAL A 106 11.31 13.00 -6.04
CA VAL A 106 10.90 13.25 -4.64
C VAL A 106 11.58 14.48 -4.03
N ASN A 107 12.71 14.93 -4.60
CA ASN A 107 13.52 16.02 -4.05
C ASN A 107 13.50 17.29 -4.91
N ARG A 108 12.99 17.19 -6.14
CA ARG A 108 12.93 18.35 -7.03
C ARG A 108 11.74 19.23 -6.67
N PRO A 109 11.97 20.52 -6.35
CA PRO A 109 10.88 21.45 -6.11
C PRO A 109 9.83 21.42 -7.21
N CYS A 110 8.56 21.34 -6.83
CA CYS A 110 7.43 21.30 -7.77
C CYS A 110 6.88 22.71 -8.08
N GLN A 111 7.25 23.69 -7.27
CA GLN A 111 6.91 25.12 -7.43
C GLN A 111 8.01 26.00 -6.87
N SER A 112 7.97 27.30 -7.13
CA SER A 112 9.05 28.24 -6.79
C SER A 112 9.26 28.45 -5.29
N ASP A 113 8.23 28.22 -4.50
CA ASP A 113 8.20 28.35 -3.04
C ASP A 113 8.24 27.00 -2.30
N ASP A 114 8.58 25.91 -3.01
CA ASP A 114 8.78 24.60 -2.40
C ASP A 114 10.15 24.55 -1.69
N ASP A 115 10.15 24.87 -0.41
CA ASP A 115 11.26 24.78 0.54
C ASP A 115 11.19 23.51 1.42
N GLY A 116 10.38 22.53 1.02
CA GLY A 116 10.13 21.31 1.76
C GLY A 116 11.37 20.45 1.97
N PRO A 117 11.32 19.53 2.93
CA PRO A 117 12.46 18.68 3.31
C PRO A 117 12.89 17.78 2.17
N SER A 118 14.13 17.30 2.24
CA SER A 118 14.64 16.25 1.37
C SER A 118 14.20 14.86 1.84
N TYR A 119 14.26 13.90 0.91
CA TYR A 119 13.87 12.51 1.12
C TYR A 119 14.94 11.56 0.58
N VAL A 120 15.22 10.49 1.32
CA VAL A 120 15.95 9.33 0.83
C VAL A 120 14.98 8.27 0.30
N VAL A 121 15.43 7.47 -0.67
CA VAL A 121 14.58 6.43 -1.27
C VAL A 121 15.29 5.09 -1.20
N HIS A 122 14.67 4.13 -0.55
CA HIS A 122 15.06 2.72 -0.53
C HIS A 122 14.18 1.92 -1.49
N PHE A 123 14.78 0.97 -2.23
CA PHE A 123 14.08 0.08 -3.16
C PHE A 123 14.35 -1.36 -2.80
N THR A 124 13.30 -2.18 -2.75
CA THR A 124 13.39 -3.63 -2.75
C THR A 124 12.75 -4.13 -4.03
N LEU A 125 13.60 -4.53 -4.97
CA LEU A 125 13.22 -4.87 -6.33
C LEU A 125 13.36 -6.38 -6.58
N PRO A 126 12.54 -6.95 -7.50
CA PRO A 126 12.52 -8.38 -7.75
C PRO A 126 13.87 -8.93 -8.20
N ARG A 127 14.28 -10.03 -7.59
CA ARG A 127 15.46 -10.84 -7.95
C ARG A 127 15.07 -12.25 -8.41
N ASP A 128 13.79 -12.61 -8.34
CA ASP A 128 13.27 -13.90 -8.79
C ASP A 128 13.15 -13.94 -10.31
N ALA A 129 13.98 -14.75 -10.94
CA ALA A 129 14.03 -14.89 -12.40
C ALA A 129 12.82 -15.63 -13.00
N HIS A 130 12.03 -16.33 -12.17
CA HIS A 130 10.94 -17.21 -12.63
C HIS A 130 9.54 -16.67 -12.34
N ASN A 131 9.38 -15.88 -11.28
CA ASN A 131 8.07 -15.41 -10.81
C ASN A 131 7.87 -13.90 -10.92
N ALA A 132 8.94 -13.12 -11.01
CA ALA A 132 8.87 -11.66 -11.04
C ALA A 132 8.73 -11.06 -12.44
N THR A 133 8.60 -11.89 -13.46
CA THR A 133 8.56 -11.45 -14.87
C THR A 133 7.17 -10.96 -15.30
N GLY A 134 6.11 -11.41 -14.69
CA GLY A 134 4.73 -11.00 -14.97
C GLY A 134 4.34 -11.02 -16.47
N PHE A 135 3.06 -10.78 -16.77
CA PHE A 135 2.62 -10.63 -18.15
C PHE A 135 3.16 -9.32 -18.77
N GLY A 136 3.83 -9.41 -19.92
CA GLY A 136 4.45 -8.26 -20.59
C GLY A 136 5.69 -7.71 -19.88
N GLY A 137 6.44 -8.53 -19.11
CA GLY A 137 7.64 -8.13 -18.39
C GLY A 137 7.36 -7.19 -17.21
N ARG A 138 6.15 -7.14 -16.71
CA ARG A 138 5.78 -6.34 -15.55
C ARG A 138 6.41 -6.93 -14.29
N ILE A 139 7.09 -6.05 -13.57
CA ILE A 139 7.85 -6.42 -12.39
C ILE A 139 7.19 -5.72 -11.20
N TYR A 140 7.16 -6.38 -10.05
CA TYR A 140 6.57 -5.87 -8.81
C TYR A 140 7.46 -4.80 -8.16
N GLY A 141 7.90 -5.04 -6.97
CA GLY A 141 8.81 -4.19 -6.23
C GLY A 141 8.10 -3.20 -5.31
N VAL A 142 8.77 -2.88 -4.21
CA VAL A 142 8.35 -1.85 -3.26
C VAL A 142 9.43 -0.78 -3.12
N ALA A 143 9.03 0.43 -2.73
CA ALA A 143 9.95 1.51 -2.42
C ALA A 143 9.48 2.29 -1.20
N SER A 144 10.39 2.69 -0.33
CA SER A 144 10.09 3.60 0.78
C SER A 144 10.78 4.92 0.58
N ILE A 145 10.01 5.99 0.64
CA ILE A 145 10.44 7.37 0.59
C ILE A 145 10.43 7.89 2.03
N VAL A 146 11.62 8.14 2.59
CA VAL A 146 11.83 8.47 3.99
C VAL A 146 12.35 9.90 4.08
N ARG A 147 11.71 10.74 4.89
CA ARG A 147 12.15 12.11 5.09
C ARG A 147 13.55 12.12 5.72
N SER A 148 14.49 12.90 5.17
CA SER A 148 15.92 12.80 5.52
C SER A 148 16.20 13.06 6.98
N ASP A 149 15.59 14.07 7.58
CA ASP A 149 15.74 14.38 9.02
C ASP A 149 15.22 13.25 9.92
N PHE A 150 14.14 12.59 9.52
CA PHE A 150 13.60 11.42 10.21
C PHE A 150 14.50 10.19 10.01
N PHE A 151 15.04 10.00 8.81
CA PHE A 151 16.00 8.93 8.54
C PHE A 151 17.21 9.03 9.47
N ASP A 152 17.85 10.19 9.53
CA ASP A 152 19.07 10.41 10.32
C ASP A 152 18.81 10.31 11.84
N SER A 153 17.64 10.79 12.29
CA SER A 153 17.33 10.83 13.72
C SER A 153 16.77 9.54 14.28
N SER A 154 15.99 8.80 13.50
CA SER A 154 15.09 7.75 14.02
C SER A 154 15.26 6.38 13.40
N VAL A 155 15.74 6.27 12.15
CA VAL A 155 15.93 4.98 11.47
C VAL A 155 17.28 4.39 11.88
N THR A 156 17.30 3.12 12.25
CA THR A 156 18.53 2.36 12.51
C THR A 156 18.98 1.58 11.29
N GLU A 157 18.02 1.01 10.55
CA GLU A 157 18.30 0.18 9.39
C GLU A 157 17.07 0.13 8.48
N ILE A 158 17.28 -0.09 7.18
CA ILE A 158 16.26 -0.58 6.25
C ILE A 158 16.80 -1.86 5.63
N ARG A 159 16.12 -2.98 5.89
CA ARG A 159 16.57 -4.29 5.46
C ARG A 159 15.54 -5.01 4.60
N ASP A 160 16.02 -5.76 3.64
CA ASP A 160 15.24 -6.73 2.89
C ASP A 160 15.02 -8.00 3.73
N VAL A 161 14.00 -8.78 3.36
CA VAL A 161 13.78 -10.10 3.95
C VAL A 161 14.34 -11.20 3.05
N ASP A 162 14.96 -12.21 3.61
CA ASP A 162 15.63 -13.28 2.84
C ASP A 162 14.63 -14.24 2.18
N TRP A 163 13.45 -14.39 2.76
CA TRP A 163 12.41 -15.30 2.29
C TRP A 163 11.57 -14.78 1.11
N ASP A 164 11.77 -13.51 0.68
CA ASP A 164 11.10 -12.93 -0.48
C ASP A 164 12.10 -12.47 -1.55
N LEU A 165 12.04 -13.12 -2.71
CA LEU A 165 12.84 -12.75 -3.90
C LEU A 165 12.02 -11.98 -4.93
N GLU A 166 10.71 -11.80 -4.70
CA GLU A 166 9.83 -11.07 -5.61
C GLU A 166 9.83 -9.55 -5.34
N GLY A 167 10.61 -9.07 -4.35
CA GLY A 167 10.70 -7.64 -4.02
C GLY A 167 9.42 -7.09 -3.40
N ARG A 168 8.77 -7.87 -2.53
CA ARG A 168 7.45 -7.55 -1.98
C ARG A 168 7.48 -6.98 -0.57
N VAL A 169 8.59 -7.14 0.14
CA VAL A 169 8.70 -6.74 1.54
C VAL A 169 10.07 -6.16 1.83
N HIS A 170 10.10 -5.04 2.52
CA HIS A 170 11.25 -4.63 3.32
C HIS A 170 10.80 -4.02 4.66
N ILE A 171 11.72 -3.92 5.58
CA ILE A 171 11.47 -3.50 6.95
C ILE A 171 12.32 -2.29 7.27
N ILE A 172 11.68 -1.24 7.80
CA ILE A 172 12.34 -0.04 8.33
C ILE A 172 12.38 -0.20 9.84
N GLU A 173 13.57 -0.35 10.39
CA GLU A 173 13.79 -0.49 11.82
C GLU A 173 14.01 0.88 12.45
N LEU A 174 13.28 1.18 13.52
CA LEU A 174 13.40 2.44 14.26
C LEU A 174 14.09 2.24 15.61
N LYS A 175 14.77 3.27 16.10
CA LYS A 175 15.43 3.30 17.43
C LYS A 175 14.49 2.99 18.60
N GLN A 176 13.19 3.19 18.42
CA GLN A 176 12.16 2.97 19.42
C GLN A 176 11.62 1.52 19.44
N GLU A 177 12.38 0.57 18.90
CA GLU A 177 11.97 -0.84 18.79
C GLU A 177 10.65 -1.01 18.01
N ILE A 178 10.47 -0.22 16.95
CA ILE A 178 9.35 -0.31 16.03
C ILE A 178 9.88 -0.72 14.67
N SER A 179 9.34 -1.79 14.12
CA SER A 179 9.65 -2.29 12.78
C SER A 179 8.47 -2.02 11.86
N ILE A 180 8.68 -1.19 10.84
CA ILE A 180 7.65 -0.80 9.87
C ILE A 180 7.89 -1.58 8.57
N PHE A 181 6.93 -2.42 8.23
CA PHE A 181 6.95 -3.23 7.01
C PHE A 181 6.28 -2.48 5.87
N ASN A 182 6.96 -2.35 4.74
CA ASN A 182 6.35 -1.97 3.47
C ASN A 182 6.02 -3.26 2.71
N ILE A 183 4.72 -3.52 2.47
CA ILE A 183 4.26 -4.82 1.98
C ILE A 183 3.45 -4.67 0.69
N TYR A 184 3.86 -5.42 -0.34
CA TYR A 184 3.04 -5.75 -1.50
C TYR A 184 2.78 -7.26 -1.52
N ALA A 185 1.74 -7.71 -0.83
CA ALA A 185 1.46 -9.12 -0.66
C ALA A 185 1.07 -9.81 -1.99
N VAL A 186 1.24 -11.12 -2.03
CA VAL A 186 0.92 -11.92 -3.21
C VAL A 186 -0.57 -11.84 -3.54
N ASN A 187 -0.89 -11.45 -4.77
CA ASN A 187 -2.24 -11.61 -5.30
C ASN A 187 -2.45 -13.09 -5.65
N GLY A 188 -3.38 -13.76 -4.99
CA GLY A 188 -3.69 -15.16 -5.22
C GLY A 188 -4.40 -15.35 -6.57
N THR A 189 -3.86 -16.19 -7.43
CA THR A 189 -4.44 -16.61 -8.70
C THR A 189 -4.12 -18.08 -8.94
N ASN A 190 -4.78 -18.69 -9.93
CA ASN A 190 -4.48 -20.06 -10.38
C ASN A 190 -3.22 -20.15 -11.25
N ASN A 191 -2.55 -19.03 -11.54
CA ASN A 191 -1.30 -19.05 -12.28
C ASN A 191 -0.24 -19.87 -11.53
N PRO A 192 0.64 -20.60 -12.25
CA PRO A 192 1.67 -21.39 -11.62
C PRO A 192 2.65 -20.52 -10.83
N TYR A 193 3.05 -21.02 -9.67
CA TYR A 193 4.21 -20.53 -8.92
C TYR A 193 5.38 -21.49 -9.14
N ARG A 194 6.53 -20.93 -9.41
CA ARG A 194 7.75 -21.67 -9.69
C ARG A 194 8.74 -21.57 -8.54
N SER A 195 9.48 -22.64 -8.33
CA SER A 195 10.63 -22.59 -7.42
C SER A 195 11.61 -21.50 -7.88
N PRO A 196 11.98 -20.54 -7.04
CA PRO A 196 12.94 -19.49 -7.39
C PRO A 196 14.32 -20.07 -7.77
N THR A 197 14.66 -21.26 -7.26
CA THR A 197 15.96 -21.91 -7.48
C THR A 197 15.98 -22.74 -8.77
N THR A 198 14.90 -23.53 -9.02
CA THR A 198 14.89 -24.52 -10.11
C THR A 198 14.02 -24.13 -11.30
N GLY A 199 13.10 -23.18 -11.13
CA GLY A 199 12.09 -22.81 -12.13
C GLY A 199 10.96 -23.85 -12.29
N ALA A 200 10.99 -24.99 -11.59
CA ALA A 200 9.95 -25.98 -11.63
C ALA A 200 8.64 -25.45 -11.00
N VAL A 201 7.49 -25.85 -11.55
CA VAL A 201 6.19 -25.50 -10.96
C VAL A 201 6.03 -26.26 -9.64
N VAL A 202 5.79 -25.51 -8.54
CA VAL A 202 5.67 -26.05 -7.18
C VAL A 202 4.30 -25.75 -6.55
N GLY A 203 3.39 -25.14 -7.30
CA GLY A 203 2.05 -24.82 -6.85
C GLY A 203 1.46 -23.67 -7.66
N THR A 204 0.45 -23.03 -7.11
CA THR A 204 -0.23 -21.85 -7.67
C THR A 204 0.18 -20.56 -6.92
N ARG A 205 -0.23 -19.41 -7.46
CA ARG A 205 -0.08 -18.14 -6.72
C ARG A 205 -0.95 -18.09 -5.45
N HIS A 206 -2.03 -18.88 -5.36
CA HIS A 206 -2.79 -19.05 -4.10
C HIS A 206 -1.97 -19.77 -3.05
N ASP A 207 -1.26 -20.85 -3.42
CA ASP A 207 -0.37 -21.58 -2.48
C ASP A 207 0.77 -20.67 -2.01
N ARG A 208 1.37 -19.91 -2.94
CA ARG A 208 2.41 -18.92 -2.59
C ARG A 208 1.88 -17.86 -1.63
N LYS A 209 0.63 -17.43 -1.77
CA LYS A 209 0.00 -16.45 -0.88
C LYS A 209 -0.11 -16.98 0.55
N VAL A 210 -0.55 -18.21 0.74
CA VAL A 210 -0.61 -18.85 2.07
C VAL A 210 0.78 -19.00 2.68
N ALA A 211 1.78 -19.42 1.87
CA ALA A 211 3.17 -19.49 2.31
C ALA A 211 3.72 -18.08 2.69
N PHE A 212 3.36 -17.05 1.95
CA PHE A 212 3.74 -15.66 2.23
C PHE A 212 3.15 -15.19 3.58
N HIS A 213 1.87 -15.49 3.87
CA HIS A 213 1.26 -15.16 5.16
C HIS A 213 2.01 -15.82 6.32
N LYS A 214 2.43 -17.10 6.15
CA LYS A 214 3.20 -17.80 7.17
C LYS A 214 4.55 -17.14 7.44
N LEU A 215 5.31 -16.82 6.39
CA LEU A 215 6.63 -16.19 6.51
C LEU A 215 6.53 -14.79 7.11
N LEU A 216 5.52 -14.01 6.70
CA LEU A 216 5.27 -12.69 7.27
C LEU A 216 4.90 -12.77 8.77
N LEU A 217 4.11 -13.77 9.16
CA LEU A 217 3.79 -14.02 10.57
C LEU A 217 5.04 -14.39 11.38
N GLU A 218 5.87 -15.30 10.87
CA GLU A 218 7.09 -15.75 11.52
C GLU A 218 8.06 -14.59 11.75
N GLU A 219 8.28 -13.74 10.73
CA GLU A 219 9.10 -12.53 10.84
C GLU A 219 8.53 -11.57 11.91
N SER A 220 7.23 -11.29 11.84
CA SER A 220 6.57 -10.39 12.80
C SER A 220 6.65 -10.91 14.24
N LYS A 221 6.41 -12.19 14.45
CA LYS A 221 6.52 -12.83 15.79
C LYS A 221 7.94 -12.84 16.30
N SER A 222 8.93 -13.03 15.44
CA SER A 222 10.35 -12.97 15.83
C SER A 222 10.71 -11.60 16.40
N ILE A 223 10.24 -10.53 15.78
CA ILE A 223 10.44 -9.15 16.26
C ILE A 223 9.74 -8.94 17.61
N GLU A 224 8.46 -9.35 17.72
CA GLU A 224 7.71 -9.21 18.97
C GLU A 224 8.29 -10.02 20.13
N ALA A 225 8.85 -11.21 19.85
CA ALA A 225 9.52 -12.03 20.86
C ALA A 225 10.81 -11.39 21.41
N GLN A 226 11.43 -10.49 20.63
CA GLN A 226 12.59 -9.70 21.04
C GLN A 226 12.22 -8.38 21.74
N GLY A 227 10.92 -8.14 21.98
CA GLY A 227 10.45 -6.93 22.62
C GLY A 227 10.02 -5.82 21.64
N GLY A 228 10.29 -5.95 20.35
CA GLY A 228 9.94 -4.99 19.31
C GLY A 228 8.44 -4.92 19.01
N ASN A 229 7.96 -3.86 18.39
CA ASN A 229 6.60 -3.73 17.88
C ASN A 229 6.61 -3.70 16.36
N VAL A 230 5.58 -4.27 15.73
CA VAL A 230 5.47 -4.27 14.27
C VAL A 230 4.32 -3.38 13.80
N ILE A 231 4.55 -2.71 12.66
CA ILE A 231 3.53 -2.03 11.85
C ILE A 231 3.62 -2.62 10.45
N LEU A 232 2.61 -3.37 10.02
CA LEU A 232 2.51 -3.93 8.69
C LEU A 232 1.66 -2.98 7.85
N ALA A 233 2.22 -2.39 6.80
CA ALA A 233 1.52 -1.38 6.00
C ALA A 233 1.69 -1.64 4.50
N GLY A 234 0.62 -1.46 3.74
CA GLY A 234 0.61 -1.58 2.29
C GLY A 234 -0.51 -2.45 1.76
N ASP A 235 -0.34 -2.93 0.53
CA ASP A 235 -1.31 -3.78 -0.16
C ASP A 235 -1.17 -5.24 0.28
N LEU A 236 -2.06 -5.67 1.16
CA LEU A 236 -2.13 -7.06 1.64
C LEU A 236 -2.91 -7.97 0.69
N ASN A 237 -3.53 -7.39 -0.36
CA ASN A 237 -4.36 -8.13 -1.32
C ASN A 237 -5.48 -8.96 -0.66
N ILE A 238 -5.97 -8.55 0.51
CA ILE A 238 -7.00 -9.23 1.30
C ILE A 238 -8.08 -8.24 1.76
N ALA A 239 -9.30 -8.39 1.23
CA ALA A 239 -10.50 -7.82 1.86
C ALA A 239 -10.93 -8.76 3.00
N ARG A 240 -10.75 -8.35 4.26
CA ARG A 240 -10.84 -9.22 5.45
C ARG A 240 -12.25 -9.67 5.80
N SER A 241 -13.23 -8.78 5.63
CA SER A 241 -14.60 -8.98 6.09
C SER A 241 -15.60 -8.43 5.07
N THR A 242 -16.89 -8.68 5.29
CA THR A 242 -17.96 -8.13 4.46
C THR A 242 -18.04 -6.60 4.47
N LEU A 243 -17.37 -5.94 5.40
CA LEU A 243 -17.22 -4.49 5.44
C LEU A 243 -16.16 -3.98 4.46
N ASP A 244 -15.31 -4.88 3.95
CA ASP A 244 -14.11 -4.55 3.17
C ASP A 244 -14.28 -4.78 1.66
N GLY A 245 -15.49 -5.16 1.21
CA GLY A 245 -15.79 -5.37 -0.21
C GLY A 245 -17.15 -4.81 -0.61
N TRP A 246 -17.24 -4.25 -1.81
CA TRP A 246 -18.47 -3.74 -2.41
C TRP A 246 -18.56 -4.13 -3.89
N PRO A 247 -19.70 -4.67 -4.36
CA PRO A 247 -20.96 -4.93 -3.64
C PRO A 247 -20.91 -6.14 -2.70
N GLY A 248 -19.83 -6.89 -2.69
CA GLY A 248 -19.61 -8.03 -1.81
C GLY A 248 -18.20 -8.58 -1.94
N LEU A 249 -17.80 -9.44 -1.00
CA LEU A 249 -16.48 -10.09 -1.03
C LEU A 249 -16.35 -11.05 -2.20
N ARG A 250 -15.15 -11.16 -2.75
CA ARG A 250 -14.81 -12.18 -3.73
C ARG A 250 -14.83 -13.56 -3.06
N THR A 251 -15.63 -14.48 -3.64
CA THR A 251 -15.80 -15.86 -3.15
C THR A 251 -15.42 -16.92 -4.19
N ILE A 252 -15.21 -16.50 -5.42
CA ILE A 252 -14.85 -17.39 -6.54
C ILE A 252 -13.52 -16.91 -7.15
N PRO A 253 -12.55 -17.81 -7.36
CA PRO A 253 -12.51 -19.21 -6.88
C PRO A 253 -12.51 -19.29 -5.33
N GLU A 254 -12.85 -20.46 -4.80
CA GLU A 254 -12.92 -20.72 -3.34
C GLU A 254 -11.60 -20.42 -2.61
N ASP A 255 -10.48 -20.46 -3.31
CA ASP A 255 -9.17 -20.13 -2.78
C ASP A 255 -9.09 -18.69 -2.22
N HIS A 256 -9.90 -17.74 -2.71
CA HIS A 256 -9.99 -16.42 -2.09
C HIS A 256 -10.58 -16.47 -0.69
N VAL A 257 -11.53 -17.37 -0.46
CA VAL A 257 -12.14 -17.59 0.87
C VAL A 257 -11.11 -18.25 1.81
N LYS A 258 -10.39 -19.27 1.31
CA LYS A 258 -9.34 -19.96 2.07
C LYS A 258 -8.21 -19.00 2.47
N ASN A 259 -7.73 -18.20 1.51
CA ASN A 259 -6.67 -17.22 1.75
C ASN A 259 -7.09 -16.15 2.77
N ARG A 260 -8.34 -15.70 2.71
CA ARG A 260 -8.90 -14.75 3.68
C ARG A 260 -8.98 -15.35 5.07
N LYS A 261 -9.47 -16.58 5.18
CA LYS A 261 -9.55 -17.31 6.44
C LYS A 261 -8.15 -17.51 7.03
N ASP A 262 -7.19 -17.98 6.23
CA ASP A 262 -5.80 -18.15 6.63
C ASP A 262 -5.16 -16.85 7.16
N PHE A 263 -5.39 -15.75 6.46
CA PHE A 263 -4.87 -14.44 6.88
C PHE A 263 -5.51 -13.96 8.19
N ASN A 264 -6.83 -14.04 8.29
CA ASN A 264 -7.53 -13.63 9.51
C ASN A 264 -7.11 -14.45 10.73
N ALA A 265 -7.05 -15.78 10.57
CA ALA A 265 -6.56 -16.69 11.62
C ALA A 265 -5.16 -16.24 12.10
N LYS A 266 -4.18 -16.17 11.20
CA LYS A 266 -2.79 -15.86 11.53
C LYS A 266 -2.57 -14.48 12.16
N PHE A 267 -3.25 -13.46 11.68
CA PHE A 267 -2.95 -12.09 12.09
C PHE A 267 -3.89 -11.53 13.16
N PHE A 268 -5.09 -12.12 13.35
CA PHE A 268 -6.10 -11.51 14.23
C PHE A 268 -6.80 -12.48 15.19
N GLU A 269 -7.06 -13.73 14.78
CA GLU A 269 -8.03 -14.58 15.47
C GLU A 269 -7.37 -15.68 16.33
N ASP A 270 -6.35 -16.36 15.83
CA ASP A 270 -5.71 -17.49 16.51
C ASP A 270 -4.87 -17.01 17.71
N GLU A 271 -4.92 -17.78 18.80
CA GLU A 271 -4.11 -17.51 20.00
C GLU A 271 -2.60 -17.61 19.71
N ASP A 272 -2.22 -18.52 18.84
CA ASP A 272 -0.84 -18.66 18.35
C ASP A 272 -0.49 -17.68 17.21
N GLY A 273 -1.43 -16.85 16.78
CA GLY A 273 -1.25 -15.82 15.75
C GLY A 273 -0.56 -14.57 16.28
N LEU A 274 -0.55 -13.55 15.46
CA LEU A 274 0.00 -12.23 15.84
C LEU A 274 -0.94 -11.46 16.78
N GLN A 275 -2.25 -11.77 16.75
CA GLN A 275 -3.30 -11.07 17.50
C GLN A 275 -3.23 -9.53 17.36
N ALA A 276 -2.90 -9.07 16.16
CA ALA A 276 -2.65 -7.67 15.87
C ALA A 276 -3.94 -6.81 15.86
N ALA A 277 -3.79 -5.52 15.69
CA ALA A 277 -4.88 -4.56 15.50
C ALA A 277 -4.95 -4.14 14.03
N ASP A 278 -6.11 -4.32 13.37
CA ASP A 278 -6.43 -3.62 12.13
C ASP A 278 -6.77 -2.16 12.49
N VAL A 279 -5.83 -1.27 12.26
CA VAL A 279 -5.91 0.12 12.74
C VAL A 279 -7.20 0.82 12.28
N TRP A 280 -7.59 0.63 11.01
CA TRP A 280 -8.85 1.19 10.51
C TRP A 280 -10.07 0.66 11.27
N ARG A 281 -10.15 -0.65 11.47
CA ARG A 281 -11.31 -1.27 12.13
C ARG A 281 -11.39 -0.96 13.61
N GLU A 282 -10.25 -0.82 14.28
CA GLU A 282 -10.19 -0.44 15.70
C GLU A 282 -10.63 1.02 15.92
N LEU A 283 -10.23 1.95 15.03
CA LEU A 283 -10.50 3.38 15.20
C LEU A 283 -11.79 3.85 14.53
N LYS A 284 -12.19 3.22 13.41
CA LYS A 284 -13.35 3.65 12.60
C LYS A 284 -14.51 2.66 12.64
N GLY A 285 -14.37 1.54 13.35
CA GLY A 285 -15.42 0.55 13.57
C GLY A 285 -15.99 -0.01 12.27
N SER A 286 -17.30 0.15 12.07
CA SER A 286 -18.02 -0.37 10.90
C SER A 286 -18.01 0.57 9.68
N GLU A 287 -17.27 1.68 9.73
CA GLU A 287 -17.19 2.62 8.62
C GLU A 287 -16.63 1.92 7.37
N ARG A 288 -17.33 2.07 6.24
CA ARG A 288 -16.93 1.49 4.96
C ARG A 288 -16.15 2.50 4.15
N ARG A 289 -14.87 2.23 3.97
CA ARG A 289 -13.97 2.90 3.04
C ARG A 289 -13.16 1.85 2.31
N TYR A 290 -12.76 2.17 1.11
CA TYR A 290 -12.10 1.23 0.21
C TYR A 290 -10.80 1.83 -0.29
N THR A 291 -9.85 0.96 -0.66
CA THR A 291 -8.53 1.38 -1.13
C THR A 291 -8.29 1.01 -2.58
N TYR A 292 -8.97 -0.02 -3.09
CA TYR A 292 -8.88 -0.49 -4.46
C TYR A 292 -10.15 -0.15 -5.26
N PHE A 293 -9.97 0.50 -6.42
CA PHE A 293 -11.02 0.93 -7.33
C PHE A 293 -10.60 0.58 -8.76
N PRO A 294 -11.05 -0.57 -9.30
CA PRO A 294 -10.61 -1.04 -10.62
C PRO A 294 -10.93 -0.03 -11.71
N ARG A 295 -9.96 0.24 -12.59
CA ARG A 295 -10.16 1.20 -13.70
C ARG A 295 -11.10 0.71 -14.77
N SER A 296 -11.36 -0.60 -14.82
CA SER A 296 -12.31 -1.23 -15.76
C SER A 296 -13.78 -1.06 -15.36
N ALA A 297 -14.06 -0.50 -14.19
CA ALA A 297 -15.40 -0.27 -13.67
C ALA A 297 -15.60 1.21 -13.31
N PRO A 298 -16.86 1.72 -13.33
CA PRO A 298 -17.17 3.05 -12.83
C PRO A 298 -16.72 3.21 -11.38
N TRP A 299 -16.27 4.41 -11.00
CA TRP A 299 -15.83 4.71 -9.64
C TRP A 299 -16.88 4.31 -8.60
N GLY A 300 -16.46 3.54 -7.58
CA GLY A 300 -17.31 3.10 -6.48
C GLY A 300 -18.33 2.01 -6.82
N SER A 301 -18.41 1.53 -8.06
CA SER A 301 -19.32 0.44 -8.44
C SER A 301 -18.83 -0.96 -8.03
N SER A 302 -17.53 -1.12 -7.91
CA SER A 302 -16.83 -2.29 -7.35
C SER A 302 -15.57 -1.79 -6.67
N CYS A 303 -15.38 -2.12 -5.41
CA CYS A 303 -14.22 -1.66 -4.65
C CYS A 303 -13.96 -2.57 -3.44
N ASP A 304 -12.68 -2.65 -3.05
CA ASP A 304 -12.24 -3.44 -1.92
C ASP A 304 -11.27 -2.62 -1.03
N ARG A 305 -11.28 -2.87 0.27
CA ARG A 305 -10.22 -2.43 1.18
C ARG A 305 -9.22 -3.56 1.33
N VAL A 306 -8.16 -3.49 0.57
CA VAL A 306 -7.08 -4.49 0.51
C VAL A 306 -5.73 -3.95 0.99
N ASP A 307 -5.59 -2.62 1.01
CA ASP A 307 -4.46 -1.95 1.62
C ASP A 307 -4.81 -1.73 3.10
N LEU A 308 -3.91 -2.15 3.98
CA LEU A 308 -4.14 -2.16 5.42
C LEU A 308 -2.94 -1.55 6.16
N ILE A 309 -3.23 -1.00 7.34
CA ILE A 309 -2.23 -0.75 8.39
C ILE A 309 -2.63 -1.62 9.58
N ILE A 310 -1.72 -2.50 9.96
CA ILE A 310 -1.89 -3.48 11.04
C ILE A 310 -0.79 -3.21 12.05
N ALA A 311 -1.12 -3.12 13.33
CA ALA A 311 -0.15 -2.84 14.38
C ALA A 311 -0.14 -3.93 15.46
N SER A 312 1.00 -4.17 16.08
CA SER A 312 1.11 -4.99 17.30
C SER A 312 0.03 -4.58 18.30
N ARG A 313 -0.69 -5.54 18.86
CA ARG A 313 -1.81 -5.28 19.79
C ARG A 313 -1.38 -4.46 21.01
N ARG A 314 -0.20 -4.75 21.57
CA ARG A 314 0.33 -4.01 22.71
C ARG A 314 0.63 -2.56 22.36
N PHE A 315 1.21 -2.30 21.16
CA PHE A 315 1.51 -0.96 20.67
C PHE A 315 0.22 -0.15 20.46
N PHE A 316 -0.80 -0.77 19.88
CA PHE A 316 -2.11 -0.15 19.72
C PHE A 316 -2.78 0.16 21.06
N ARG A 317 -2.83 -0.81 21.99
CA ARG A 317 -3.43 -0.64 23.32
C ARG A 317 -2.71 0.40 24.19
N ALA A 318 -1.43 0.63 23.97
CA ALA A 318 -0.67 1.69 24.63
C ALA A 318 -1.04 3.10 24.14
N GLY A 319 -1.99 3.24 23.19
CA GLY A 319 -2.39 4.52 22.62
C GLY A 319 -1.34 5.13 21.69
N SER A 320 -0.40 4.32 21.17
CA SER A 320 0.67 4.79 20.30
C SER A 320 0.20 5.09 18.88
N VAL A 321 -0.96 4.58 18.48
CA VAL A 321 -1.61 4.90 17.21
C VAL A 321 -2.66 5.97 17.45
N LEU A 322 -2.45 7.16 16.88
CA LEU A 322 -3.28 8.34 17.16
C LEU A 322 -4.51 8.42 16.25
N ASP A 323 -4.34 8.17 14.95
CA ASP A 323 -5.42 8.24 13.96
C ASP A 323 -5.03 7.49 12.68
N THR A 324 -5.98 7.34 11.75
CA THR A 324 -5.82 6.71 10.44
C THR A 324 -6.84 7.27 9.46
N GLY A 325 -6.53 7.21 8.17
CA GLY A 325 -7.41 7.66 7.11
C GLY A 325 -7.16 6.94 5.78
N ILE A 326 -8.18 6.95 4.93
CA ILE A 326 -8.13 6.47 3.55
C ILE A 326 -8.53 7.66 2.66
N LEU A 327 -7.70 7.99 1.68
CA LEU A 327 -7.91 9.13 0.78
C LEU A 327 -8.71 8.70 -0.45
N ASP A 328 -9.95 8.23 -0.24
CA ASP A 328 -10.80 7.57 -1.22
C ASP A 328 -11.44 8.53 -2.24
N SER A 329 -10.63 9.26 -2.97
CA SER A 329 -11.08 10.09 -4.09
C SER A 329 -10.35 9.77 -5.39
N ALA A 330 -10.98 10.10 -6.52
CA ALA A 330 -10.39 9.89 -7.84
C ALA A 330 -9.12 10.73 -8.04
N GLU A 331 -9.06 11.91 -7.42
CA GLU A 331 -7.91 12.80 -7.45
C GLU A 331 -6.73 12.21 -6.71
N GLU A 332 -6.95 11.67 -5.51
CA GLU A 332 -5.89 11.05 -4.70
C GLU A 332 -5.44 9.70 -5.28
N ARG A 333 -6.35 8.95 -5.92
CA ARG A 333 -5.99 7.77 -6.69
C ARG A 333 -5.01 8.08 -7.82
N GLY A 334 -5.18 9.20 -8.49
CA GLY A 334 -4.38 9.59 -9.64
C GLY A 334 -4.33 8.50 -10.73
N PRO A 335 -3.15 8.17 -11.29
CA PRO A 335 -3.00 7.12 -12.32
C PRO A 335 -3.06 5.68 -11.78
N SER A 336 -3.06 5.46 -10.47
CA SER A 336 -3.22 4.13 -9.87
C SER A 336 -4.65 3.59 -9.96
N ASP A 337 -4.88 2.39 -9.52
CA ASP A 337 -6.19 1.78 -9.20
C ASP A 337 -6.40 1.62 -7.68
N HIS A 338 -5.43 2.05 -6.87
CA HIS A 338 -5.53 2.17 -5.42
C HIS A 338 -5.44 3.64 -4.99
N VAL A 339 -6.03 3.95 -3.84
CA VAL A 339 -5.89 5.24 -3.15
C VAL A 339 -4.92 5.13 -1.98
N PRO A 340 -4.26 6.22 -1.59
CA PRO A 340 -3.38 6.22 -0.40
C PRO A 340 -4.16 6.04 0.90
N LEU A 341 -3.49 5.41 1.89
CA LEU A 341 -3.94 5.39 3.29
C LEU A 341 -2.81 5.85 4.21
N TRP A 342 -3.16 6.29 5.41
CA TRP A 342 -2.20 6.80 6.40
C TRP A 342 -2.58 6.40 7.82
#